data_df7fa0e0510cf19d001b1ead74aeeb4c
#
_entry.id   df7fa0e0510cf19d001b1ead74aeeb4c
#
_cell.length_a   1.000
_cell.length_b   1.000
_cell.length_c   1.000
_cell.angle_alpha   90.00
_cell.angle_beta   90.00
_cell.angle_gamma   90.00
#
_symmetry.space_group_name_H-M   'P 1'
#
loop_
_entity.id
_entity.type
_entity.pdbx_description
1 polymer ?
#
loop_
_entity_poly.entity_id
_entity_poly.type
_entity_poly.pdbx_seq_one_letter_code
_entity_poly.pdbx_strand_id
1 'polypeptide(L)'
;MNFDEVIARLAAGLKGPLPGAAAQALLAPEPRRQWPEGFNRAGIRDAAGLLLVFPIARRPHIVLTLRAGTLGRHSGQVSLPGGVVDPGETFEQAALREAHEEVGLPIADAGVLGLLTPLEIPVSGFRLHPVVAMMDGRPELKAADGEVAAILEVAVSDLLDQKQLSTTERERDGRRIVVPALRAGGFEIWGATAMVLAEFLVLLDWDPQLS
;
A
#
# COMPACT_ATOMS: atom_id res chain seq x y z
N MET A 1 -14.55 13.80 -1.29
CA MET A 1 -14.73 13.42 0.15
C MET A 1 -13.79 14.24 1.00
N ASN A 2 -14.23 14.71 2.17
CA ASN A 2 -13.36 15.30 3.19
C ASN A 2 -12.74 14.19 4.07
N PHE A 3 -11.83 14.58 4.98
CA PHE A 3 -11.13 13.64 5.85
C PHE A 3 -12.10 12.83 6.75
N ASP A 4 -13.03 13.51 7.40
CA ASP A 4 -13.96 12.87 8.34
C ASP A 4 -14.86 11.82 7.64
N GLU A 5 -15.31 12.13 6.42
CA GLU A 5 -16.08 11.21 5.59
C GLU A 5 -15.26 9.96 5.21
N VAL A 6 -13.98 10.13 4.85
CA VAL A 6 -13.09 9.01 4.53
C VAL A 6 -12.88 8.12 5.75
N ILE A 7 -12.57 8.71 6.92
CA ILE A 7 -12.36 7.95 8.14
C ILE A 7 -13.63 7.19 8.55
N ALA A 8 -14.81 7.84 8.48
CA ALA A 8 -16.07 7.19 8.81
C ALA A 8 -16.36 5.97 7.90
N ARG A 9 -16.11 6.08 6.59
CA ARG A 9 -16.27 4.98 5.63
C ARG A 9 -15.30 3.85 5.89
N LEU A 10 -14.02 4.16 6.10
CA LEU A 10 -13.00 3.16 6.42
C LEU A 10 -13.34 2.42 7.72
N ALA A 11 -13.69 3.15 8.79
CA ALA A 11 -14.06 2.55 10.07
C ALA A 11 -15.31 1.67 9.98
N ALA A 12 -16.25 1.97 9.10
CA ALA A 12 -17.41 1.14 8.84
C ALA A 12 -17.07 -0.09 7.97
N GLY A 13 -16.33 0.13 6.86
CA GLY A 13 -15.98 -0.91 5.91
C GLY A 13 -15.04 -1.98 6.48
N LEU A 14 -14.08 -1.57 7.33
CA LEU A 14 -13.13 -2.48 7.99
C LEU A 14 -13.78 -3.39 9.06
N LYS A 15 -15.00 -3.08 9.50
CA LYS A 15 -15.79 -3.94 10.43
C LYS A 15 -16.64 -4.97 9.70
N GLY A 16 -16.86 -4.79 8.41
CA GLY A 16 -17.68 -5.64 7.58
C GLY A 16 -16.87 -6.63 6.73
N PRO A 17 -17.54 -7.33 5.80
CA PRO A 17 -16.84 -8.12 4.79
C PRO A 17 -15.96 -7.21 3.92
N LEU A 18 -14.67 -7.53 3.82
CA LEU A 18 -13.72 -6.78 3.01
C LEU A 18 -13.92 -7.08 1.52
N PRO A 19 -13.66 -6.10 0.62
CA PRO A 19 -13.65 -6.31 -0.83
C PRO A 19 -12.66 -7.41 -1.28
N GLY A 20 -11.56 -7.54 -0.58
CA GLY A 20 -10.65 -8.67 -0.66
C GLY A 20 -9.93 -8.83 -1.99
N ALA A 21 -9.65 -10.08 -2.31
CA ALA A 21 -8.89 -10.44 -3.51
C ALA A 21 -9.52 -9.95 -4.83
N ALA A 22 -10.85 -9.79 -4.87
CA ALA A 22 -11.55 -9.26 -6.04
C ALA A 22 -11.17 -7.81 -6.31
N ALA A 23 -11.14 -6.96 -5.27
CA ALA A 23 -10.68 -5.59 -5.39
C ALA A 23 -9.18 -5.50 -5.69
N GLN A 24 -8.36 -6.31 -5.02
CA GLN A 24 -6.91 -6.37 -5.29
C GLN A 24 -6.61 -6.73 -6.75
N ALA A 25 -7.44 -7.58 -7.37
CA ALA A 25 -7.27 -8.02 -8.75
C ALA A 25 -7.45 -6.87 -9.76
N LEU A 26 -8.21 -5.82 -9.44
CA LEU A 26 -8.42 -4.66 -10.32
C LEU A 26 -7.11 -3.99 -10.77
N LEU A 27 -6.08 -4.00 -9.93
CA LEU A 27 -4.77 -3.43 -10.25
C LEU A 27 -3.64 -4.47 -10.21
N ALA A 28 -3.98 -5.74 -10.38
CA ALA A 28 -2.98 -6.80 -10.47
C ALA A 28 -2.31 -6.82 -11.85
N PRO A 29 -0.98 -7.06 -11.91
CA PRO A 29 -0.32 -7.34 -13.20
C PRO A 29 -0.86 -8.61 -13.85
N GLU A 30 -1.02 -8.61 -15.17
CA GLU A 30 -1.51 -9.75 -15.95
C GLU A 30 -0.44 -10.29 -16.90
N PRO A 31 -0.14 -11.61 -16.89
CA PRO A 31 -0.62 -12.59 -15.91
C PRO A 31 -0.03 -12.36 -14.51
N ARG A 32 -0.86 -12.57 -13.49
CA ARG A 32 -0.38 -12.52 -12.10
C ARG A 32 0.63 -13.62 -11.85
N ARG A 33 1.74 -13.30 -11.16
CA ARG A 33 2.73 -14.31 -10.78
C ARG A 33 2.12 -15.29 -9.80
N GLN A 34 2.32 -16.58 -10.06
CA GLN A 34 1.96 -17.66 -9.17
C GLN A 34 3.18 -18.12 -8.35
N TRP A 35 2.94 -18.80 -7.25
CA TRP A 35 4.00 -19.51 -6.55
C TRP A 35 4.59 -20.57 -7.47
N PRO A 36 5.92 -20.83 -7.39
CA PRO A 36 6.53 -21.92 -8.12
C PRO A 36 5.86 -23.25 -7.77
N GLU A 37 5.79 -24.18 -8.74
CA GLU A 37 5.29 -25.51 -8.49
C GLU A 37 6.12 -26.19 -7.38
N GLY A 38 5.44 -26.85 -6.42
CA GLY A 38 6.08 -27.47 -5.26
C GLY A 38 6.59 -26.49 -4.19
N PHE A 39 6.30 -25.17 -4.31
CA PHE A 39 6.72 -24.21 -3.29
C PHE A 39 6.10 -24.54 -1.92
N ASN A 40 6.97 -24.65 -0.90
CA ASN A 40 6.52 -24.88 0.47
C ASN A 40 5.97 -23.57 1.08
N ARG A 41 4.65 -23.49 1.23
CA ARG A 41 3.97 -22.30 1.78
C ARG A 41 4.35 -21.99 3.23
N ALA A 42 4.92 -22.95 3.98
CA ALA A 42 5.46 -22.67 5.32
C ALA A 42 6.69 -21.75 5.29
N GLY A 43 7.32 -21.58 4.13
CA GLY A 43 8.40 -20.62 3.92
C GLY A 43 7.94 -19.19 3.59
N ILE A 44 6.62 -18.93 3.54
CA ILE A 44 6.11 -17.57 3.37
C ILE A 44 6.38 -16.79 4.66
N ARG A 45 7.01 -15.63 4.51
CA ARG A 45 7.25 -14.71 5.63
C ARG A 45 6.15 -13.65 5.68
N ASP A 46 5.72 -13.32 6.88
CA ASP A 46 4.77 -12.23 7.07
C ASP A 46 5.48 -10.87 7.08
N ALA A 47 4.87 -9.91 6.43
CA ALA A 47 5.27 -8.50 6.43
C ALA A 47 4.03 -7.64 6.71
N ALA A 48 4.23 -6.49 7.32
CA ALA A 48 3.16 -5.53 7.56
C ALA A 48 3.49 -4.20 6.87
N GLY A 49 2.46 -3.52 6.35
CA GLY A 49 2.60 -2.22 5.72
C GLY A 49 1.52 -1.26 6.21
N LEU A 50 1.91 -0.02 6.50
CA LEU A 50 1.03 0.99 7.05
C LEU A 50 0.39 1.83 5.95
N LEU A 51 -0.93 1.82 5.85
CA LEU A 51 -1.72 2.75 5.08
C LEU A 51 -2.26 3.82 6.05
N LEU A 52 -1.46 4.86 6.25
CA LEU A 52 -1.80 5.97 7.14
C LEU A 52 -2.61 7.02 6.40
N VAL A 53 -3.77 7.39 6.94
CA VAL A 53 -4.64 8.47 6.43
C VAL A 53 -4.58 9.67 7.37
N PHE A 54 -4.32 10.86 6.84
CA PHE A 54 -4.21 12.10 7.62
C PHE A 54 -4.69 13.31 6.82
N PRO A 55 -5.11 14.42 7.47
CA PRO A 55 -5.61 15.59 6.77
C PRO A 55 -4.49 16.58 6.40
N ILE A 56 -4.54 17.10 5.16
CA ILE A 56 -3.89 18.38 4.79
C ILE A 56 -5.00 19.31 4.33
N ALA A 57 -5.19 20.43 5.03
CA ALA A 57 -6.29 21.36 4.76
C ALA A 57 -7.66 20.66 4.65
N ARG A 58 -7.97 19.74 5.58
CA ARG A 58 -9.16 18.86 5.63
C ARG A 58 -9.31 17.86 4.47
N ARG A 59 -8.36 17.79 3.55
CA ARG A 59 -8.34 16.79 2.47
C ARG A 59 -7.58 15.56 2.93
N PRO A 60 -8.11 14.34 2.75
CA PRO A 60 -7.43 13.12 3.16
C PRO A 60 -6.23 12.84 2.25
N HIS A 61 -5.11 12.53 2.87
CA HIS A 61 -3.86 12.11 2.22
C HIS A 61 -3.39 10.80 2.82
N ILE A 62 -2.59 10.07 2.06
CA ILE A 62 -1.87 8.89 2.56
C ILE A 62 -0.36 9.08 2.42
N VAL A 63 0.40 8.34 3.23
CA VAL A 63 1.86 8.28 3.13
C VAL A 63 2.27 7.09 2.28
N LEU A 64 3.15 7.34 1.31
CA LEU A 64 3.89 6.32 0.58
C LEU A 64 5.39 6.65 0.62
N THR A 65 6.23 5.66 0.41
CA THR A 65 7.68 5.81 0.34
C THR A 65 8.18 5.51 -1.07
N LEU A 66 9.19 6.25 -1.52
CA LEU A 66 9.98 5.89 -2.68
C LEU A 66 11.26 5.21 -2.20
N ARG A 67 11.47 3.95 -2.53
CA ARG A 67 12.69 3.22 -2.14
C ARG A 67 13.93 3.79 -2.81
N ALA A 68 15.01 3.90 -2.02
CA ALA A 68 16.29 4.37 -2.52
C ALA A 68 16.88 3.44 -3.59
N GLY A 69 17.53 4.05 -4.59
CA GLY A 69 18.08 3.36 -5.76
C GLY A 69 19.25 2.40 -5.48
N THR A 70 19.81 2.44 -4.29
CA THR A 70 20.98 1.66 -3.88
C THR A 70 20.66 0.24 -3.38
N LEU A 71 19.40 -0.07 -3.15
CA LEU A 71 18.95 -1.33 -2.49
C LEU A 71 18.62 -2.50 -3.46
N GLY A 72 19.16 -2.54 -4.66
CA GLY A 72 19.04 -3.69 -5.57
C GLY A 72 17.66 -3.84 -6.24
N ARG A 73 17.03 -5.03 -6.11
CA ARG A 73 15.76 -5.38 -6.80
C ARG A 73 14.60 -4.52 -6.36
N HIS A 74 14.09 -3.57 -6.68
CA HIS A 74 12.95 -2.70 -6.31
C HIS A 74 13.33 -1.22 -6.12
N SER A 75 14.51 -0.82 -6.60
CA SER A 75 14.94 0.56 -6.68
C SER A 75 13.90 1.43 -7.41
N GLY A 76 13.51 2.55 -6.80
CA GLY A 76 12.57 3.50 -7.41
C GLY A 76 11.10 3.05 -7.38
N GLN A 77 10.75 1.98 -6.65
CA GLN A 77 9.34 1.59 -6.46
C GLN A 77 8.69 2.38 -5.33
N VAL A 78 7.43 2.70 -5.55
CA VAL A 78 6.57 3.31 -4.53
C VAL A 78 5.95 2.19 -3.69
N SER A 79 6.04 2.30 -2.36
CA SER A 79 5.49 1.33 -1.41
C SER A 79 4.79 2.00 -0.23
N LEU A 80 4.01 1.22 0.50
CA LEU A 80 3.63 1.58 1.87
C LEU A 80 4.88 1.53 2.74
N PRO A 81 5.03 2.39 3.75
CA PRO A 81 5.98 2.17 4.83
C PRO A 81 5.72 0.80 5.46
N GLY A 82 6.76 -0.02 5.63
CA GLY A 82 6.54 -1.37 6.15
C GLY A 82 7.67 -2.35 5.88
N GLY A 83 7.66 -3.44 6.63
CA GLY A 83 8.68 -4.47 6.58
C GLY A 83 8.27 -5.79 7.20
N VAL A 84 9.25 -6.56 7.65
CA VAL A 84 9.06 -7.90 8.21
C VAL A 84 8.44 -7.81 9.59
N VAL A 85 7.53 -8.74 9.88
CA VAL A 85 6.96 -8.89 11.23
C VAL A 85 7.94 -9.66 12.10
N ASP A 86 8.38 -9.07 13.20
CA ASP A 86 9.28 -9.70 14.15
C ASP A 86 8.57 -10.73 15.04
N PRO A 87 9.29 -11.73 15.56
CA PRO A 87 8.69 -12.72 16.44
C PRO A 87 8.02 -12.10 17.66
N GLY A 88 6.72 -12.35 17.81
CA GLY A 88 5.91 -11.85 18.93
C GLY A 88 5.23 -10.51 18.68
N GLU A 89 5.49 -9.85 17.55
CA GLU A 89 4.74 -8.65 17.16
C GLU A 89 3.36 -9.02 16.56
N THR A 90 2.38 -8.13 16.76
CA THR A 90 1.18 -8.11 15.92
C THR A 90 1.47 -7.40 14.60
N PHE A 91 0.61 -7.54 13.59
CA PHE A 91 0.78 -6.85 12.31
C PHE A 91 0.70 -5.34 12.47
N GLU A 92 -0.16 -4.85 13.38
CA GLU A 92 -0.29 -3.43 13.71
C GLU A 92 0.99 -2.88 14.34
N GLN A 93 1.59 -3.63 15.27
CA GLN A 93 2.85 -3.24 15.92
C GLN A 93 3.98 -3.16 14.89
N ALA A 94 4.12 -4.18 14.05
CA ALA A 94 5.14 -4.19 12.99
C ALA A 94 4.96 -3.03 12.00
N ALA A 95 3.74 -2.78 11.52
CA ALA A 95 3.46 -1.70 10.58
C ALA A 95 3.79 -0.31 11.16
N LEU A 96 3.44 -0.08 12.43
CA LEU A 96 3.74 1.18 13.12
C LEU A 96 5.24 1.35 13.40
N ARG A 97 5.94 0.29 13.85
CA ARG A 97 7.39 0.29 14.07
C ARG A 97 8.14 0.62 12.78
N GLU A 98 7.86 -0.11 11.71
CA GLU A 98 8.49 0.11 10.40
C GLU A 98 8.24 1.54 9.87
N ALA A 99 7.01 2.04 10.01
CA ALA A 99 6.71 3.42 9.62
C ALA A 99 7.46 4.45 10.49
N HIS A 100 7.68 4.17 11.77
CA HIS A 100 8.52 5.00 12.61
C HIS A 100 9.98 4.97 12.14
N GLU A 101 10.52 3.80 11.84
CA GLU A 101 11.90 3.61 11.38
C GLU A 101 12.14 4.25 10.01
N GLU A 102 11.22 4.05 9.04
CA GLU A 102 11.38 4.51 7.65
C GLU A 102 11.06 6.00 7.46
N VAL A 103 10.02 6.50 8.13
CA VAL A 103 9.51 7.87 7.88
C VAL A 103 9.37 8.73 9.14
N GLY A 104 9.86 8.26 10.30
CA GLY A 104 9.83 9.03 11.55
C GLY A 104 8.40 9.24 12.10
N LEU A 105 7.45 8.36 11.78
CA LEU A 105 6.06 8.50 12.21
C LEU A 105 5.95 8.59 13.75
N PRO A 106 5.25 9.60 14.32
CA PRO A 106 4.95 9.65 15.75
C PRO A 106 3.85 8.62 16.10
N ILE A 107 4.26 7.42 16.53
CA ILE A 107 3.38 6.25 16.72
C ILE A 107 2.25 6.54 17.73
N ALA A 108 2.53 7.33 18.76
CA ALA A 108 1.58 7.60 19.85
C ALA A 108 0.29 8.29 19.37
N ASP A 109 0.35 9.00 18.24
CA ASP A 109 -0.77 9.76 17.69
C ASP A 109 -1.52 8.99 16.58
N ALA A 110 -1.04 7.80 16.22
CA ALA A 110 -1.64 6.98 15.16
C ALA A 110 -2.73 6.05 15.72
N GLY A 111 -3.97 6.25 15.30
CA GLY A 111 -5.10 5.39 15.63
C GLY A 111 -5.29 4.30 14.58
N VAL A 112 -5.12 3.02 14.95
CA VAL A 112 -5.38 1.90 14.05
C VAL A 112 -6.89 1.72 13.86
N LEU A 113 -7.33 1.65 12.60
CA LEU A 113 -8.73 1.43 12.21
C LEU A 113 -9.03 -0.06 11.95
N GLY A 114 -8.06 -0.81 11.45
CA GLY A 114 -8.19 -2.24 11.13
C GLY A 114 -7.19 -2.68 10.06
N LEU A 115 -7.39 -3.89 9.53
CA LEU A 115 -6.56 -4.50 8.50
C LEU A 115 -7.36 -4.71 7.21
N LEU A 116 -6.70 -4.57 6.07
CA LEU A 116 -7.19 -5.04 4.78
C LEU A 116 -6.86 -6.53 4.59
N THR A 117 -7.35 -7.09 3.50
CA THR A 117 -7.09 -8.49 3.15
C THR A 117 -5.60 -8.73 2.89
N PRO A 118 -5.00 -9.76 3.51
CA PRO A 118 -3.60 -10.10 3.26
C PRO A 118 -3.33 -10.38 1.78
N LEU A 119 -2.20 -9.89 1.28
CA LEU A 119 -1.77 -10.05 -0.09
C LEU A 119 -0.51 -10.92 -0.18
N GLU A 120 -0.60 -12.06 -0.86
CA GLU A 120 0.58 -12.89 -1.15
C GLU A 120 1.38 -12.31 -2.32
N ILE A 121 2.69 -12.20 -2.14
CA ILE A 121 3.65 -11.62 -3.10
C ILE A 121 4.70 -12.68 -3.47
N PRO A 122 4.40 -13.56 -4.45
CA PRO A 122 5.28 -14.68 -4.80
C PRO A 122 6.70 -14.27 -5.25
N VAL A 123 6.86 -13.05 -5.78
CA VAL A 123 8.15 -12.54 -6.23
C VAL A 123 9.13 -12.28 -5.10
N SER A 124 8.65 -11.95 -3.92
CA SER A 124 9.46 -11.65 -2.73
C SER A 124 9.39 -12.72 -1.65
N GLY A 125 8.44 -13.66 -1.76
CA GLY A 125 8.21 -14.68 -0.74
C GLY A 125 7.47 -14.20 0.49
N PHE A 126 6.77 -13.04 0.39
CA PHE A 126 6.04 -12.44 1.50
C PHE A 126 4.54 -12.60 1.37
N ARG A 127 3.87 -12.57 2.53
CA ARG A 127 2.48 -12.23 2.71
C ARG A 127 2.41 -10.88 3.42
N LEU A 128 1.93 -9.86 2.70
CA LEU A 128 1.75 -8.51 3.22
C LEU A 128 0.42 -8.39 3.94
N HIS A 129 0.45 -7.87 5.16
CA HIS A 129 -0.70 -7.53 5.98
C HIS A 129 -0.85 -6.00 6.01
N PRO A 130 -1.74 -5.40 5.20
CA PRO A 130 -1.91 -3.97 5.18
C PRO A 130 -2.72 -3.52 6.41
N VAL A 131 -2.14 -2.62 7.20
CA VAL A 131 -2.75 -2.00 8.37
C VAL A 131 -3.23 -0.61 8.01
N VAL A 132 -4.50 -0.31 8.23
CA VAL A 132 -5.07 1.02 8.02
C VAL A 132 -5.08 1.76 9.35
N ALA A 133 -4.46 2.93 9.36
CA ALA A 133 -4.44 3.83 10.52
C ALA A 133 -4.77 5.26 10.11
N MET A 134 -5.11 6.10 11.09
CA MET A 134 -5.39 7.52 10.89
C MET A 134 -4.65 8.39 11.90
N MET A 135 -4.44 9.64 11.56
CA MET A 135 -4.04 10.72 12.46
C MET A 135 -4.95 11.93 12.26
N ASP A 136 -5.28 12.64 13.32
CA ASP A 136 -6.14 13.84 13.26
C ASP A 136 -5.43 15.07 12.68
N GLY A 137 -4.10 15.05 12.60
CA GLY A 137 -3.27 16.10 12.05
C GLY A 137 -2.24 15.57 11.04
N ARG A 138 -1.66 16.48 10.25
CA ARG A 138 -0.54 16.15 9.37
C ARG A 138 0.70 15.80 10.21
N PRO A 139 1.26 14.59 10.09
CA PRO A 139 2.48 14.20 10.81
C PRO A 139 3.70 14.98 10.29
N GLU A 140 4.66 15.25 11.17
CA GLU A 140 6.00 15.65 10.77
C GLU A 140 6.80 14.41 10.43
N LEU A 141 7.02 14.18 9.12
CA LEU A 141 7.70 13.00 8.61
C LEU A 141 9.13 13.34 8.17
N LYS A 142 10.04 12.40 8.41
CA LYS A 142 11.44 12.49 7.99
C LYS A 142 11.89 11.14 7.44
N ALA A 143 12.33 11.12 6.18
CA ALA A 143 12.86 9.91 5.56
C ALA A 143 14.11 9.40 6.29
N ALA A 144 14.18 8.09 6.52
CA ALA A 144 15.37 7.43 7.03
C ALA A 144 16.49 7.43 5.97
N ASP A 145 17.71 7.73 6.40
CA ASP A 145 18.87 7.80 5.54
C ASP A 145 19.18 6.42 4.92
N GLY A 146 19.33 6.39 3.60
CA GLY A 146 19.75 5.21 2.83
C GLY A 146 18.64 4.23 2.44
N GLU A 147 17.45 4.29 3.02
CA GLU A 147 16.33 3.38 2.70
C GLU A 147 15.23 4.05 1.91
N VAL A 148 14.86 5.25 2.30
CA VAL A 148 13.77 6.02 1.70
C VAL A 148 14.36 7.22 0.95
N ALA A 149 14.19 7.22 -0.39
CA ALA A 149 14.63 8.32 -1.23
C ALA A 149 13.69 9.54 -1.12
N ALA A 150 12.40 9.31 -0.94
CA ALA A 150 11.41 10.36 -0.76
C ALA A 150 10.17 9.83 -0.03
N ILE A 151 9.52 10.72 0.73
CA ILE A 151 8.20 10.51 1.30
C ILE A 151 7.19 11.18 0.37
N LEU A 152 6.14 10.47 0.01
CA LEU A 152 5.07 10.94 -0.86
C LEU A 152 3.79 11.09 -0.03
N GLU A 153 3.29 12.32 0.08
CA GLU A 153 1.98 12.60 0.66
C GLU A 153 0.96 12.70 -0.49
N VAL A 154 0.21 11.64 -0.69
CA VAL A 154 -0.68 11.49 -1.85
C VAL A 154 -2.11 11.79 -1.44
N ALA A 155 -2.76 12.72 -2.13
CA ALA A 155 -4.17 13.01 -1.87
C ALA A 155 -5.04 11.81 -2.29
N VAL A 156 -5.96 11.39 -1.43
CA VAL A 156 -6.91 10.31 -1.74
C VAL A 156 -7.77 10.65 -2.96
N SER A 157 -8.08 11.94 -3.17
CA SER A 157 -8.81 12.40 -4.36
C SER A 157 -8.09 12.10 -5.67
N ASP A 158 -6.75 12.13 -5.67
CA ASP A 158 -5.98 11.86 -6.87
C ASP A 158 -6.00 10.37 -7.19
N LEU A 159 -5.99 9.51 -6.16
CA LEU A 159 -6.11 8.06 -6.33
C LEU A 159 -7.52 7.62 -6.79
N LEU A 160 -8.56 8.37 -6.41
CA LEU A 160 -9.94 8.14 -6.84
C LEU A 160 -10.22 8.63 -8.27
N ASP A 161 -9.38 9.53 -8.81
CA ASP A 161 -9.55 10.05 -10.18
C ASP A 161 -9.16 8.99 -11.21
N GLN A 162 -10.13 8.48 -11.94
CA GLN A 162 -9.93 7.47 -12.98
C GLN A 162 -8.97 7.92 -14.10
N LYS A 163 -8.77 9.24 -14.29
CA LYS A 163 -7.79 9.77 -15.23
C LYS A 163 -6.35 9.48 -14.83
N GLN A 164 -6.13 9.14 -13.57
CA GLN A 164 -4.82 8.73 -13.06
C GLN A 164 -4.52 7.25 -13.27
N LEU A 165 -5.52 6.47 -13.73
CA LEU A 165 -5.29 5.09 -14.15
C LEU A 165 -4.47 5.06 -15.44
N SER A 166 -3.51 4.17 -15.47
CA SER A 166 -2.70 3.90 -16.66
C SER A 166 -2.41 2.41 -16.76
N THR A 167 -2.12 1.95 -17.96
CA THR A 167 -1.69 0.58 -18.21
C THR A 167 -0.40 0.63 -19.00
N THR A 168 0.63 -0.09 -18.53
CA THR A 168 1.93 -0.18 -19.21
C THR A 168 2.27 -1.64 -19.47
N GLU A 169 2.95 -1.90 -20.58
CA GLU A 169 3.57 -3.19 -20.84
C GLU A 169 4.97 -3.22 -20.22
N ARG A 170 5.28 -4.29 -19.52
CA ARG A 170 6.61 -4.55 -18.94
C ARG A 170 7.07 -5.96 -19.32
N GLU A 171 8.36 -6.19 -19.28
CA GLU A 171 8.92 -7.51 -19.42
C GLU A 171 9.27 -8.08 -18.05
N ARG A 172 8.89 -9.34 -17.81
CA ARG A 172 9.22 -10.07 -16.60
C ARG A 172 9.52 -11.53 -16.94
N ASP A 173 10.73 -11.98 -16.59
CA ASP A 173 11.21 -13.35 -16.86
C ASP A 173 11.07 -13.74 -18.35
N GLY A 174 11.39 -12.79 -19.28
CA GLY A 174 11.28 -12.97 -20.73
C GLY A 174 9.86 -12.98 -21.28
N ARG A 175 8.85 -12.61 -20.47
CA ARG A 175 7.44 -12.56 -20.84
C ARG A 175 6.90 -11.15 -20.72
N ARG A 176 6.10 -10.75 -21.68
CA ARG A 176 5.34 -9.49 -21.64
C ARG A 176 4.23 -9.63 -20.62
N ILE A 177 4.11 -8.62 -19.75
CA ILE A 177 3.03 -8.50 -18.76
C ILE A 177 2.38 -7.13 -18.92
N VAL A 178 1.07 -7.09 -18.70
CA VAL A 178 0.29 -5.86 -18.62
C VAL A 178 0.24 -5.43 -17.16
N VAL A 179 0.58 -4.18 -16.88
CA VAL A 179 0.69 -3.66 -15.52
C VAL A 179 -0.20 -2.43 -15.37
N PRO A 180 -1.36 -2.57 -14.71
CA PRO A 180 -2.13 -1.42 -14.28
C PRO A 180 -1.37 -0.61 -13.23
N ALA A 181 -1.51 0.71 -13.30
CA ALA A 181 -0.87 1.63 -12.35
C ALA A 181 -1.76 2.84 -12.04
N LEU A 182 -1.60 3.39 -10.84
CA LEU A 182 -2.13 4.68 -10.43
C LEU A 182 -1.01 5.72 -10.56
N ARG A 183 -1.31 6.89 -11.12
CA ARG A 183 -0.37 8.01 -11.19
C ARG A 183 -0.71 9.00 -10.08
N ALA A 184 0.25 9.26 -9.22
CA ALA A 184 0.09 10.27 -8.17
C ALA A 184 1.45 10.88 -7.80
N GLY A 185 1.48 12.19 -7.52
CA GLY A 185 2.69 12.89 -7.12
C GLY A 185 3.85 12.82 -8.14
N GLY A 186 3.56 12.57 -9.42
CA GLY A 186 4.57 12.39 -10.47
C GLY A 186 5.16 10.98 -10.55
N PHE A 187 4.64 10.03 -9.80
CA PHE A 187 5.08 8.63 -9.75
C PHE A 187 4.02 7.67 -10.26
N GLU A 188 4.46 6.50 -10.72
CA GLU A 188 3.59 5.36 -11.01
C GLU A 188 3.58 4.39 -9.83
N ILE A 189 2.39 4.14 -9.28
CA ILE A 189 2.15 3.17 -8.21
C ILE A 189 1.57 1.91 -8.86
N TRP A 190 2.29 0.79 -8.78
CA TRP A 190 1.91 -0.47 -9.42
C TRP A 190 2.27 -1.69 -8.56
N GLY A 191 1.89 -2.90 -8.99
CA GLY A 191 2.20 -4.14 -8.30
C GLY A 191 1.49 -4.25 -6.95
N ALA A 192 2.17 -4.77 -5.92
CA ALA A 192 1.57 -5.03 -4.61
C ALA A 192 0.95 -3.79 -3.97
N THR A 193 1.62 -2.64 -4.06
CA THR A 193 1.11 -1.37 -3.53
C THR A 193 -0.19 -0.96 -4.20
N ALA A 194 -0.26 -1.01 -5.53
CA ALA A 194 -1.50 -0.68 -6.26
C ALA A 194 -2.63 -1.66 -5.92
N MET A 195 -2.34 -2.94 -5.77
CA MET A 195 -3.33 -3.95 -5.38
C MET A 195 -3.92 -3.68 -3.98
N VAL A 196 -3.09 -3.29 -3.02
CA VAL A 196 -3.56 -2.88 -1.68
C VAL A 196 -4.39 -1.60 -1.77
N LEU A 197 -3.93 -0.61 -2.54
CA LEU A 197 -4.67 0.63 -2.77
C LEU A 197 -6.01 0.39 -3.47
N ALA A 198 -6.10 -0.57 -4.40
CA ALA A 198 -7.37 -0.90 -5.04
C ALA A 198 -8.43 -1.34 -4.01
N GLU A 199 -8.08 -2.21 -3.06
CA GLU A 199 -8.99 -2.62 -1.99
C GLU A 199 -9.38 -1.44 -1.08
N PHE A 200 -8.41 -0.61 -0.70
CA PHE A 200 -8.65 0.62 0.06
C PHE A 200 -9.61 1.57 -0.65
N LEU A 201 -9.43 1.78 -1.95
CA LEU A 201 -10.26 2.68 -2.76
C LEU A 201 -11.68 2.13 -2.95
N VAL A 202 -11.84 0.80 -3.11
CA VAL A 202 -13.17 0.17 -3.18
C VAL A 202 -13.96 0.37 -1.89
N LEU A 203 -13.32 0.40 -0.71
CA LEU A 203 -13.98 0.79 0.55
C LEU A 203 -14.47 2.25 0.54
N LEU A 204 -13.95 3.08 -0.37
CA LEU A 204 -14.34 4.47 -0.60
C LEU A 204 -15.27 4.63 -1.81
N ASP A 205 -15.95 3.55 -2.25
CA ASP A 205 -16.85 3.48 -3.41
C ASP A 205 -16.17 3.72 -4.77
N TRP A 206 -14.87 3.41 -4.87
CA TRP A 206 -14.16 3.46 -6.14
C TRP A 206 -14.56 2.26 -7.02
N ASP A 207 -15.04 2.58 -8.22
CA ASP A 207 -15.40 1.59 -9.25
C ASP A 207 -14.67 1.93 -10.56
N PRO A 208 -13.47 1.35 -10.78
CA PRO A 208 -12.69 1.69 -11.96
C PRO A 208 -13.29 1.08 -13.22
N GLN A 209 -13.52 1.91 -14.23
CA GLN A 209 -13.83 1.47 -15.59
C GLN A 209 -12.49 1.13 -16.28
N LEU A 210 -12.00 -0.09 -16.07
CA LEU A 210 -10.81 -0.58 -16.77
C LEU A 210 -11.23 -0.97 -18.19
N SER A 211 -10.88 -0.16 -19.17
CA SER A 211 -11.10 -0.40 -20.62
C SER A 211 -9.94 -1.17 -21.24
#